data_154ca74b3b91d6f9e10c48be9e6d0bc0
#
_entry.id   154ca74b3b91d6f9e10c48be9e6d0bc0
#
_cell.length_a   1.000
_cell.length_b   1.000
_cell.length_c   1.000
_cell.angle_alpha   90.00
_cell.angle_beta   90.00
_cell.angle_gamma   90.00
#
_symmetry.space_group_name_H-M   'P 1'
#
loop_
_entity.id
_entity.type
_entity.pdbx_description
1 polymer ?
#
loop_
_entity_poly.entity_id
_entity_poly.type
_entity_poly.pdbx_seq_one_letter_code
_entity_poly.pdbx_strand_id
1 'polypeptide(L)'
;MRLRRLMAVPVAVLLIAAACGDDDDDDGGAADGGGGEDTGSVNVLNAMEPEEADIVQGVVDETMGDVDYSVEIEASADFEEQYQIRSEGGTLDVALLPQPGQVADSVEQGAISLEDMGFDIGALEDTFGEYLMSLVEVEGQHYGIPTNVNLKSMIWYPVDDFEDAGYEVPETWDDLLALSDQIVEDDGTPWCVGFESGGATGWPATDWMEDIMLRTAGVDVYDQWVTNEIPFDDPAVQNAGELLGEVMFTEGYVLGGADQTPSIAFGDAPGPMFQDPPGCWLHRQASFINAFFPEDAEAGTDYDWFPFPPIDQEGTLIAGEFAVSFRDAPEIRDFLERFASEEVQCAMGGDPGSSRLSGNVDVGADCYANEILADSSEVVSTAIEEGTARFDASDLMPAQVGSGSFWTEMMAYMQGGPDALAPSLEAIQATWPE
;
A
#
# COMPACT_ATOMS: atom_id res chain seq x y z
N MET A 1 -53.36 -26.95 7.89
CA MET A 1 -54.20 -26.55 6.76
C MET A 1 -54.46 -25.04 6.85
N ARG A 2 -53.62 -24.21 6.23
CA ARG A 2 -53.85 -22.80 5.90
C ARG A 2 -53.02 -22.44 4.69
N LEU A 3 -53.69 -22.20 3.56
CA LEU A 3 -53.14 -21.78 2.26
C LEU A 3 -52.49 -20.41 2.38
N ARG A 4 -51.27 -20.30 1.84
CA ARG A 4 -50.64 -19.00 1.50
C ARG A 4 -50.83 -18.74 0.01
N ARG A 5 -51.48 -17.62 -0.28
CA ARG A 5 -51.74 -17.11 -1.63
C ARG A 5 -50.46 -16.48 -2.16
N LEU A 6 -49.99 -16.92 -3.33
CA LEU A 6 -49.03 -16.22 -4.16
C LEU A 6 -49.73 -15.01 -4.82
N MET A 7 -49.15 -13.84 -4.67
CA MET A 7 -49.44 -12.67 -5.52
C MET A 7 -48.41 -12.59 -6.63
N ALA A 8 -48.89 -12.67 -7.86
CA ALA A 8 -48.11 -12.39 -9.07
C ALA A 8 -48.20 -10.90 -9.41
N VAL A 9 -47.05 -10.26 -9.65
CA VAL A 9 -46.98 -8.89 -10.14
C VAL A 9 -46.66 -8.95 -11.65
N PRO A 10 -47.43 -8.28 -12.51
CA PRO A 10 -47.14 -8.25 -13.95
C PRO A 10 -46.07 -7.18 -14.27
N VAL A 11 -45.07 -7.59 -15.02
CA VAL A 11 -44.07 -6.71 -15.65
C VAL A 11 -44.71 -6.12 -16.90
N ALA A 12 -44.84 -4.80 -16.95
CA ALA A 12 -45.24 -4.07 -18.14
C ALA A 12 -44.01 -3.68 -18.99
N VAL A 13 -43.91 -4.26 -20.16
CA VAL A 13 -42.92 -3.90 -21.19
C VAL A 13 -43.47 -2.71 -21.98
N LEU A 14 -42.79 -1.53 -21.93
CA LEU A 14 -43.07 -0.43 -22.79
C LEU A 14 -42.20 -0.51 -24.07
N LEU A 15 -42.80 -0.77 -25.20
CA LEU A 15 -42.24 -0.62 -26.55
C LEU A 15 -42.40 0.84 -26.98
N ILE A 16 -41.30 1.54 -27.22
CA ILE A 16 -41.30 2.85 -27.90
C ILE A 16 -40.95 2.59 -29.35
N ALA A 17 -41.95 2.89 -30.22
CA ALA A 17 -41.81 2.82 -31.66
C ALA A 17 -41.15 4.13 -32.20
N ALA A 18 -40.12 3.97 -33.03
CA ALA A 18 -39.53 5.05 -33.82
C ALA A 18 -40.46 5.42 -34.95
N ALA A 19 -40.73 6.69 -35.10
CA ALA A 19 -41.36 7.25 -36.32
C ALA A 19 -40.35 8.19 -37.02
N CYS A 20 -39.94 7.81 -38.22
CA CYS A 20 -39.28 8.69 -39.16
C CYS A 20 -40.32 9.66 -39.77
N GLY A 21 -39.95 10.95 -39.89
CA GLY A 21 -40.66 11.93 -40.66
C GLY A 21 -39.60 12.89 -41.26
N ASP A 22 -39.44 12.78 -42.58
CA ASP A 22 -38.78 13.76 -43.44
C ASP A 22 -39.68 14.99 -43.59
N ASP A 23 -39.11 16.15 -43.57
CA ASP A 23 -39.43 17.25 -44.54
C ASP A 23 -38.49 18.45 -44.32
N ASP A 24 -37.98 18.94 -45.44
CA ASP A 24 -37.15 20.10 -45.67
C ASP A 24 -37.81 21.41 -45.23
N ASP A 25 -37.03 22.38 -44.70
CA ASP A 25 -36.85 23.71 -45.31
C ASP A 25 -35.95 24.63 -44.47
N ASP A 26 -35.06 25.24 -45.17
CA ASP A 26 -34.13 26.34 -45.02
C ASP A 26 -34.61 27.47 -44.09
N ASP A 27 -33.75 27.85 -43.07
CA ASP A 27 -33.39 29.28 -42.92
C ASP A 27 -32.17 29.47 -41.98
N GLY A 28 -31.20 30.27 -42.43
CA GLY A 28 -29.94 30.50 -41.79
C GLY A 28 -30.05 31.29 -40.46
N GLY A 29 -29.55 30.71 -39.42
CA GLY A 29 -29.21 31.36 -38.15
C GLY A 29 -27.84 30.90 -37.74
N ALA A 30 -26.81 31.73 -37.92
CA ALA A 30 -25.50 31.49 -37.31
C ALA A 30 -25.68 31.47 -35.78
N ALA A 31 -25.80 30.29 -35.21
CA ALA A 31 -25.53 30.07 -33.81
C ALA A 31 -24.01 30.07 -33.68
N ASP A 32 -23.51 31.11 -33.03
CA ASP A 32 -22.18 31.18 -32.46
C ASP A 32 -22.01 29.92 -31.56
N GLY A 33 -21.45 28.89 -32.12
CA GLY A 33 -21.02 27.71 -31.36
C GLY A 33 -19.81 28.17 -30.61
N GLY A 34 -19.97 28.53 -29.35
CA GLY A 34 -18.90 28.52 -28.39
C GLY A 34 -18.32 27.10 -28.42
N GLY A 35 -17.17 26.93 -29.07
CA GLY A 35 -16.34 25.79 -28.88
C GLY A 35 -15.92 25.81 -27.40
N GLY A 36 -16.57 25.04 -26.57
CA GLY A 36 -15.92 24.59 -25.36
C GLY A 36 -14.66 23.87 -25.85
N GLU A 37 -13.52 24.43 -25.56
CA GLU A 37 -12.27 23.69 -25.67
C GLU A 37 -12.54 22.37 -24.95
N ASP A 38 -12.21 21.30 -25.60
CA ASP A 38 -12.26 19.94 -25.03
C ASP A 38 -11.19 19.97 -23.95
N THR A 39 -11.59 20.37 -22.73
CA THR A 39 -10.69 20.42 -21.59
C THR A 39 -10.31 18.98 -21.30
N GLY A 40 -9.03 18.63 -21.44
CA GLY A 40 -8.52 17.28 -21.18
C GLY A 40 -8.99 16.75 -19.83
N SER A 41 -8.91 15.44 -19.64
CA SER A 41 -9.15 14.81 -18.34
C SER A 41 -8.03 13.85 -18.02
N VAL A 42 -7.71 13.72 -16.74
CA VAL A 42 -6.77 12.73 -16.18
C VAL A 42 -7.55 11.87 -15.18
N ASN A 43 -7.65 10.59 -15.46
CA ASN A 43 -8.21 9.62 -14.53
C ASN A 43 -7.05 8.82 -13.89
N VAL A 44 -7.00 8.81 -12.55
CA VAL A 44 -5.95 8.20 -11.77
C VAL A 44 -6.54 7.04 -10.98
N LEU A 45 -6.34 5.81 -11.44
CA LEU A 45 -6.76 4.61 -10.73
C LEU A 45 -5.77 4.29 -9.61
N ASN A 46 -6.28 3.98 -8.42
CA ASN A 46 -5.44 3.65 -7.26
C ASN A 46 -6.10 2.62 -6.33
N ALA A 47 -5.29 2.08 -5.39
CA ALA A 47 -5.69 1.09 -4.39
C ALA A 47 -6.02 1.71 -3.02
N MET A 48 -6.07 3.05 -2.91
CA MET A 48 -6.37 3.75 -1.66
C MET A 48 -7.76 3.40 -1.14
N GLU A 49 -7.95 3.52 0.17
CA GLU A 49 -9.29 3.57 0.74
C GLU A 49 -10.01 4.84 0.28
N PRO A 50 -11.33 4.83 0.18
CA PRO A 50 -12.09 5.99 -0.34
C PRO A 50 -11.83 7.29 0.41
N GLU A 51 -11.65 7.22 1.73
CA GLU A 51 -11.37 8.37 2.60
C GLU A 51 -10.01 9.00 2.28
N GLU A 52 -9.00 8.19 2.02
CA GLU A 52 -7.67 8.66 1.60
C GLU A 52 -7.72 9.28 0.20
N ALA A 53 -8.40 8.63 -0.74
CA ALA A 53 -8.58 9.17 -2.09
C ALA A 53 -9.31 10.52 -2.09
N ASP A 54 -10.30 10.72 -1.21
CA ASP A 54 -11.00 11.99 -1.04
C ASP A 54 -10.03 13.10 -0.54
N ILE A 55 -9.10 12.77 0.36
CA ILE A 55 -8.05 13.71 0.81
C ILE A 55 -7.13 14.09 -0.35
N VAL A 56 -6.62 13.09 -1.08
CA VAL A 56 -5.75 13.32 -2.25
C VAL A 56 -6.47 14.14 -3.32
N GLN A 57 -7.74 13.86 -3.59
CA GLN A 57 -8.56 14.67 -4.51
C GLN A 57 -8.68 16.13 -4.03
N GLY A 58 -8.93 16.33 -2.73
CA GLY A 58 -9.02 17.68 -2.14
C GLY A 58 -7.72 18.47 -2.30
N VAL A 59 -6.57 17.86 -2.07
CA VAL A 59 -5.25 18.48 -2.28
C VAL A 59 -5.00 18.79 -3.76
N VAL A 60 -5.34 17.86 -4.66
CA VAL A 60 -5.23 18.09 -6.11
C VAL A 60 -6.13 19.26 -6.56
N ASP A 61 -7.37 19.33 -6.09
CA ASP A 61 -8.29 20.40 -6.42
C ASP A 61 -7.79 21.78 -5.92
N GLU A 62 -7.12 21.81 -4.75
CA GLU A 62 -6.56 23.04 -4.17
C GLU A 62 -5.29 23.48 -4.90
N THR A 63 -4.34 22.56 -5.10
CA THR A 63 -3.01 22.87 -5.64
C THR A 63 -2.97 22.97 -7.15
N MET A 64 -3.87 22.26 -7.86
CA MET A 64 -3.96 22.24 -9.33
C MET A 64 -5.21 22.97 -9.87
N GLY A 65 -5.85 23.83 -9.07
CA GLY A 65 -7.07 24.54 -9.49
C GLY A 65 -6.89 25.56 -10.62
N ASP A 66 -5.68 25.80 -11.11
CA ASP A 66 -5.33 26.69 -12.22
C ASP A 66 -5.15 26.00 -13.58
N VAL A 67 -5.27 24.65 -13.64
CA VAL A 67 -5.11 23.89 -14.89
C VAL A 67 -6.40 23.91 -15.75
N ASP A 68 -6.23 23.70 -17.05
CA ASP A 68 -7.33 23.68 -18.03
C ASP A 68 -7.90 22.27 -18.28
N TYR A 69 -7.63 21.31 -17.39
CA TYR A 69 -8.12 19.93 -17.44
C TYR A 69 -8.68 19.49 -16.08
N SER A 70 -9.48 18.44 -16.06
CA SER A 70 -9.96 17.84 -14.79
C SER A 70 -9.12 16.66 -14.38
N VAL A 71 -8.96 16.45 -13.06
CA VAL A 71 -8.32 15.27 -12.48
C VAL A 71 -9.35 14.53 -11.64
N GLU A 72 -9.41 13.21 -11.78
CA GLU A 72 -10.25 12.32 -11.00
C GLU A 72 -9.37 11.25 -10.34
N ILE A 73 -9.32 11.24 -9.00
CA ILE A 73 -8.63 10.25 -8.20
C ILE A 73 -9.62 9.13 -7.90
N GLU A 74 -9.49 8.00 -8.58
CA GLU A 74 -10.44 6.89 -8.53
C GLU A 74 -9.93 5.77 -7.64
N ALA A 75 -10.47 5.64 -6.41
CA ALA A 75 -10.19 4.53 -5.51
C ALA A 75 -10.92 3.25 -5.95
N SER A 76 -10.27 2.11 -5.83
CA SER A 76 -10.88 0.81 -6.13
C SER A 76 -10.46 -0.25 -5.12
N ALA A 77 -11.42 -0.80 -4.39
CA ALA A 77 -11.20 -1.95 -3.52
C ALA A 77 -10.81 -3.24 -4.28
N ASP A 78 -11.15 -3.29 -5.59
CA ASP A 78 -10.78 -4.36 -6.51
C ASP A 78 -9.69 -3.86 -7.49
N PHE A 79 -8.69 -3.12 -6.97
CA PHE A 79 -7.68 -2.43 -7.79
C PHE A 79 -6.99 -3.38 -8.78
N GLU A 80 -6.49 -4.52 -8.34
CA GLU A 80 -5.77 -5.49 -9.17
C GLU A 80 -6.62 -5.95 -10.38
N GLU A 81 -7.91 -6.25 -10.15
CA GLU A 81 -8.82 -6.66 -11.22
C GLU A 81 -9.12 -5.50 -12.18
N GLN A 82 -9.39 -4.29 -11.63
CA GLN A 82 -9.68 -3.11 -12.43
C GLN A 82 -8.47 -2.64 -13.23
N TYR A 83 -7.28 -2.67 -12.64
CA TYR A 83 -6.03 -2.37 -13.31
C TYR A 83 -5.79 -3.29 -14.51
N GLN A 84 -5.87 -4.60 -14.31
CA GLN A 84 -5.68 -5.58 -15.39
C GLN A 84 -6.71 -5.38 -16.53
N ILE A 85 -7.99 -5.23 -16.21
CA ILE A 85 -9.05 -5.04 -17.21
C ILE A 85 -8.82 -3.76 -18.03
N ARG A 86 -8.44 -2.66 -17.38
CA ARG A 86 -8.34 -1.35 -18.05
C ARG A 86 -7.03 -1.20 -18.81
N SER A 87 -5.92 -1.74 -18.32
CA SER A 87 -4.63 -1.72 -19.01
C SER A 87 -4.71 -2.55 -20.30
N GLU A 88 -5.20 -3.80 -20.24
CA GLU A 88 -5.44 -4.62 -21.43
C GLU A 88 -6.47 -4.00 -22.39
N GLY A 89 -7.46 -3.27 -21.86
CA GLY A 89 -8.49 -2.58 -22.62
C GLY A 89 -8.05 -1.26 -23.25
N GLY A 90 -6.86 -0.74 -22.90
CA GLY A 90 -6.35 0.55 -23.35
C GLY A 90 -7.22 1.74 -22.91
N THR A 91 -7.78 1.68 -21.70
CA THR A 91 -8.69 2.70 -21.14
C THR A 91 -8.12 3.37 -19.89
N LEU A 92 -6.86 3.09 -19.54
CA LEU A 92 -6.17 3.65 -18.42
C LEU A 92 -5.43 4.94 -18.84
N ASP A 93 -5.53 6.00 -18.02
CA ASP A 93 -4.70 7.20 -18.18
C ASP A 93 -3.43 7.07 -17.31
N VAL A 94 -3.63 7.03 -15.98
CA VAL A 94 -2.57 6.86 -14.98
C VAL A 94 -3.04 5.83 -13.95
N ALA A 95 -2.12 5.01 -13.47
CA ALA A 95 -2.33 4.17 -12.29
C ALA A 95 -1.27 4.49 -11.23
N LEU A 96 -1.68 4.54 -9.96
CA LEU A 96 -0.74 4.53 -8.84
C LEU A 96 -0.52 3.07 -8.46
N LEU A 97 0.63 2.52 -8.86
CA LEU A 97 0.98 1.13 -8.63
C LEU A 97 1.73 0.98 -7.30
N PRO A 98 1.20 0.23 -6.34
CA PRO A 98 1.93 -0.11 -5.12
C PRO A 98 2.97 -1.23 -5.33
N GLN A 99 2.86 -2.00 -6.42
CA GLN A 99 3.76 -3.11 -6.73
C GLN A 99 4.67 -2.78 -7.92
N PRO A 100 5.89 -2.23 -7.71
CA PRO A 100 6.82 -1.95 -8.80
C PRO A 100 7.26 -3.20 -9.57
N GLY A 101 7.17 -4.40 -8.98
CA GLY A 101 7.38 -5.66 -9.70
C GLY A 101 6.42 -5.90 -10.88
N GLN A 102 5.27 -5.22 -10.90
CA GLN A 102 4.32 -5.26 -12.01
C GLN A 102 4.63 -4.27 -13.15
N VAL A 103 5.64 -3.40 -12.98
CA VAL A 103 5.96 -2.39 -14.02
C VAL A 103 6.39 -3.04 -15.33
N ALA A 104 7.09 -4.17 -15.29
CA ALA A 104 7.44 -4.92 -16.50
C ALA A 104 6.21 -5.40 -17.26
N ASP A 105 5.20 -5.92 -16.57
CA ASP A 105 3.92 -6.32 -17.17
C ASP A 105 3.16 -5.09 -17.70
N SER A 106 3.25 -3.95 -17.01
CA SER A 106 2.67 -2.68 -17.44
C SER A 106 3.23 -2.21 -18.78
N VAL A 107 4.52 -2.42 -19.03
CA VAL A 107 5.17 -2.12 -20.34
C VAL A 107 4.56 -2.94 -21.45
N GLU A 108 4.34 -4.24 -21.23
CA GLU A 108 3.67 -5.11 -22.21
C GLU A 108 2.21 -4.69 -22.46
N GLN A 109 1.56 -4.08 -21.47
CA GLN A 109 0.19 -3.58 -21.54
C GLN A 109 0.09 -2.15 -22.10
N GLY A 110 1.21 -1.52 -22.42
CA GLY A 110 1.26 -0.22 -23.10
C GLY A 110 1.59 0.97 -22.20
N ALA A 111 2.19 0.75 -21.03
CA ALA A 111 2.77 1.84 -20.25
C ALA A 111 3.82 2.61 -21.06
N ILE A 112 3.90 3.91 -20.87
CA ILE A 112 4.76 4.80 -21.64
C ILE A 112 5.92 5.24 -20.77
N SER A 113 7.17 5.13 -21.30
CA SER A 113 8.34 5.54 -20.55
C SER A 113 8.38 7.05 -20.32
N LEU A 114 8.94 7.45 -19.20
CA LEU A 114 9.15 8.85 -18.85
C LEU A 114 10.06 9.56 -19.86
N GLU A 115 11.05 8.86 -20.43
CA GLU A 115 11.91 9.35 -21.49
C GLU A 115 11.12 9.68 -22.76
N ASP A 116 10.20 8.81 -23.19
CA ASP A 116 9.35 9.05 -24.37
C ASP A 116 8.36 10.19 -24.11
N MET A 117 7.91 10.37 -22.89
CA MET A 117 7.12 11.53 -22.46
C MET A 117 7.95 12.82 -22.35
N GLY A 118 9.29 12.72 -22.39
CA GLY A 118 10.20 13.87 -22.40
C GLY A 118 10.61 14.36 -21.00
N PHE A 119 10.46 13.54 -19.97
CA PHE A 119 10.95 13.85 -18.63
C PHE A 119 12.49 13.80 -18.57
N ASP A 120 13.08 14.64 -17.72
CA ASP A 120 14.50 14.60 -17.41
C ASP A 120 14.74 13.61 -16.25
N ILE A 121 15.21 12.42 -16.58
CA ILE A 121 15.42 11.35 -15.60
C ILE A 121 16.45 11.76 -14.55
N GLY A 122 17.54 12.45 -14.93
CA GLY A 122 18.52 12.93 -13.97
C GLY A 122 17.91 13.89 -12.95
N ALA A 123 16.95 14.73 -13.37
CA ALA A 123 16.23 15.60 -12.44
C ALA A 123 15.29 14.82 -11.52
N LEU A 124 14.66 13.72 -12.00
CA LEU A 124 13.85 12.85 -11.17
C LEU A 124 14.71 12.04 -10.18
N GLU A 125 15.87 11.57 -10.59
CA GLU A 125 16.85 10.93 -9.69
C GLU A 125 17.36 11.90 -8.61
N ASP A 126 17.60 13.16 -8.97
CA ASP A 126 17.96 14.20 -7.99
C ASP A 126 16.81 14.46 -6.99
N THR A 127 15.54 14.31 -7.42
CA THR A 127 14.35 14.56 -6.61
C THR A 127 13.96 13.37 -5.73
N PHE A 128 14.03 12.13 -6.25
CA PHE A 128 13.52 10.94 -5.58
C PHE A 128 14.62 9.95 -5.16
N GLY A 129 15.85 10.21 -5.54
CA GLY A 129 16.98 9.31 -5.33
C GLY A 129 17.07 8.17 -6.35
N GLU A 130 18.30 7.71 -6.64
CA GLU A 130 18.55 6.61 -7.59
C GLU A 130 17.83 5.32 -7.18
N TYR A 131 17.68 5.05 -5.86
CA TYR A 131 17.07 3.82 -5.37
C TYR A 131 15.58 3.73 -5.77
N LEU A 132 14.75 4.72 -5.45
CA LEU A 132 13.33 4.68 -5.78
C LEU A 132 13.10 4.70 -7.29
N MET A 133 13.89 5.46 -8.04
CA MET A 133 13.79 5.49 -9.51
C MET A 133 14.19 4.15 -10.14
N SER A 134 15.16 3.43 -9.57
CA SER A 134 15.56 2.10 -10.08
C SER A 134 14.47 1.03 -9.95
N LEU A 135 13.52 1.19 -9.02
CA LEU A 135 12.42 0.23 -8.81
C LEU A 135 11.44 0.17 -9.99
N VAL A 136 11.41 1.20 -10.81
CA VAL A 136 10.51 1.34 -11.97
C VAL A 136 11.27 1.38 -13.30
N GLU A 137 12.53 0.95 -13.30
CA GLU A 137 13.34 0.82 -14.49
C GLU A 137 13.13 -0.55 -15.16
N VAL A 138 12.76 -0.55 -16.43
CA VAL A 138 12.63 -1.75 -17.27
C VAL A 138 13.45 -1.55 -18.54
N GLU A 139 14.41 -2.44 -18.79
CA GLU A 139 15.27 -2.41 -20.00
C GLU A 139 16.01 -1.06 -20.23
N GLY A 140 16.30 -0.33 -19.14
CA GLY A 140 17.03 0.95 -19.19
C GLY A 140 16.13 2.16 -19.47
N GLN A 141 14.81 2.02 -19.30
CA GLN A 141 13.84 3.13 -19.34
C GLN A 141 12.99 3.12 -18.06
N HIS A 142 12.56 4.29 -17.63
CA HIS A 142 11.77 4.49 -16.41
C HIS A 142 10.29 4.65 -16.74
N TYR A 143 9.42 3.98 -16.00
CA TYR A 143 7.99 3.93 -16.29
C TYR A 143 7.10 4.47 -15.17
N GLY A 144 7.67 4.92 -14.07
CA GLY A 144 6.92 5.45 -12.92
C GLY A 144 7.63 6.61 -12.22
N ILE A 145 6.83 7.46 -11.58
CA ILE A 145 7.31 8.51 -10.69
C ILE A 145 6.85 8.18 -9.26
N PRO A 146 7.75 8.15 -8.25
CA PRO A 146 7.34 7.93 -6.86
C PRO A 146 6.35 9.00 -6.40
N THR A 147 5.23 8.60 -5.81
CA THR A 147 4.17 9.51 -5.34
C THR A 147 3.84 9.36 -3.87
N ASN A 148 4.27 8.27 -3.28
CA ASN A 148 4.12 7.98 -1.86
C ASN A 148 5.19 6.99 -1.43
N VAL A 149 5.64 7.10 -0.20
CA VAL A 149 6.50 6.11 0.47
C VAL A 149 5.88 5.79 1.82
N ASN A 150 5.98 4.55 2.26
CA ASN A 150 5.50 4.11 3.57
C ASN A 150 6.66 3.49 4.35
N LEU A 151 6.81 3.85 5.61
CA LEU A 151 7.65 3.11 6.54
C LEU A 151 6.89 1.88 7.00
N LYS A 152 7.38 0.68 6.70
CA LYS A 152 6.75 -0.60 7.08
C LYS A 152 7.28 -1.19 8.38
N SER A 153 8.49 -0.81 8.78
CA SER A 153 9.18 -1.33 9.96
C SER A 153 8.75 -0.65 11.26
N MET A 154 7.45 -0.65 11.56
CA MET A 154 6.90 0.03 12.74
C MET A 154 6.11 -0.93 13.62
N ILE A 155 6.22 -0.73 14.94
CA ILE A 155 5.39 -1.39 15.95
C ILE A 155 4.70 -0.30 16.77
N TRP A 156 3.37 -0.29 16.75
CA TRP A 156 2.51 0.66 17.42
C TRP A 156 2.10 0.17 18.79
N TYR A 157 1.92 1.08 19.76
CA TYR A 157 1.53 0.76 21.12
C TYR A 157 0.71 1.88 21.78
N PRO A 158 -0.14 1.60 22.79
CA PRO A 158 -0.89 2.60 23.53
C PRO A 158 0.00 3.22 24.62
N VAL A 159 0.35 4.50 24.50
CA VAL A 159 1.38 5.17 25.33
C VAL A 159 1.02 5.15 26.82
N ASP A 160 -0.13 5.74 27.19
CA ASP A 160 -0.53 5.90 28.60
C ASP A 160 -0.67 4.55 29.32
N ASP A 161 -1.33 3.58 28.68
CA ASP A 161 -1.52 2.24 29.24
C ASP A 161 -0.20 1.46 29.36
N PHE A 162 0.71 1.64 28.38
CA PHE A 162 2.02 1.02 28.34
C PHE A 162 2.91 1.52 29.48
N GLU A 163 2.93 2.85 29.72
CA GLU A 163 3.63 3.49 30.82
C GLU A 163 3.03 3.09 32.19
N ASP A 164 1.70 3.07 32.31
CA ASP A 164 1.01 2.69 33.56
C ASP A 164 1.23 1.21 33.90
N ALA A 165 1.37 0.33 32.92
CA ALA A 165 1.75 -1.07 33.10
C ALA A 165 3.24 -1.24 33.46
N GLY A 166 4.07 -0.22 33.22
CA GLY A 166 5.52 -0.24 33.46
C GLY A 166 6.28 -1.04 32.41
N TYR A 167 5.74 -1.13 31.20
CA TYR A 167 6.43 -1.73 30.05
C TYR A 167 7.46 -0.75 29.48
N GLU A 168 8.50 -1.30 28.88
CA GLU A 168 9.57 -0.53 28.23
C GLU A 168 9.65 -0.89 26.75
N VAL A 169 9.93 0.12 25.91
CA VAL A 169 10.12 -0.09 24.46
C VAL A 169 11.33 -1.02 24.23
N PRO A 170 11.16 -2.15 23.51
CA PRO A 170 12.24 -3.11 23.29
C PRO A 170 13.29 -2.56 22.31
N GLU A 171 14.58 -2.79 22.61
CA GLU A 171 15.71 -2.38 21.77
C GLU A 171 16.18 -3.51 20.84
N THR A 172 15.85 -4.77 21.15
CA THR A 172 16.24 -5.96 20.38
C THR A 172 15.06 -6.90 20.19
N TRP A 173 15.19 -7.85 19.26
CA TRP A 173 14.21 -8.92 19.08
C TRP A 173 13.99 -9.75 20.36
N ASP A 174 15.06 -10.08 21.08
CA ASP A 174 14.98 -10.82 22.34
C ASP A 174 14.19 -10.01 23.39
N ASP A 175 14.37 -8.68 23.45
CA ASP A 175 13.60 -7.81 24.34
C ASP A 175 12.12 -7.75 23.92
N LEU A 176 11.82 -7.76 22.62
CA LEU A 176 10.44 -7.80 22.10
C LEU A 176 9.71 -9.09 22.50
N LEU A 177 10.39 -10.23 22.41
CA LEU A 177 9.86 -11.51 22.88
C LEU A 177 9.68 -11.52 24.40
N ALA A 178 10.66 -10.96 25.14
CA ALA A 178 10.57 -10.85 26.60
C ALA A 178 9.42 -9.94 27.04
N LEU A 179 9.17 -8.83 26.34
CA LEU A 179 8.01 -7.98 26.56
C LEU A 179 6.71 -8.72 26.27
N SER A 180 6.66 -9.51 25.18
CA SER A 180 5.49 -10.31 24.86
C SER A 180 5.20 -11.37 25.94
N ASP A 181 6.23 -12.03 26.47
CA ASP A 181 6.10 -12.94 27.60
C ASP A 181 5.61 -12.23 28.86
N GLN A 182 6.14 -11.03 29.17
CA GLN A 182 5.71 -10.23 30.31
C GLN A 182 4.24 -9.86 30.23
N ILE A 183 3.77 -9.39 29.03
CA ILE A 183 2.36 -9.04 28.82
C ILE A 183 1.46 -10.27 29.08
N VAL A 184 1.86 -11.46 28.62
CA VAL A 184 1.12 -12.71 28.89
C VAL A 184 1.13 -13.06 30.39
N GLU A 185 2.27 -12.89 31.08
CA GLU A 185 2.38 -13.11 32.54
C GLU A 185 1.47 -12.16 33.34
N ASP A 186 1.20 -10.99 32.81
CA ASP A 186 0.29 -9.95 33.36
C ASP A 186 -1.19 -10.16 32.94
N ASP A 187 -1.54 -11.35 32.41
CA ASP A 187 -2.86 -11.71 31.90
C ASP A 187 -3.32 -10.86 30.66
N GLY A 188 -2.40 -10.19 29.95
CA GLY A 188 -2.65 -9.45 28.72
C GLY A 188 -2.43 -10.30 27.45
N THR A 189 -2.67 -9.71 26.28
CA THR A 189 -2.38 -10.29 24.98
C THR A 189 -1.44 -9.35 24.21
N PRO A 190 -0.22 -9.75 23.85
CA PRO A 190 0.74 -8.86 23.21
C PRO A 190 0.24 -8.28 21.87
N TRP A 191 -0.20 -9.13 20.94
CA TRP A 191 -0.31 -8.76 19.54
C TRP A 191 -1.74 -8.64 19.02
N CYS A 192 -2.01 -7.48 18.46
CA CYS A 192 -3.15 -7.17 17.60
C CYS A 192 -2.76 -7.51 16.16
N VAL A 193 -3.35 -8.54 15.54
CA VAL A 193 -2.96 -9.00 14.20
C VAL A 193 -4.18 -9.24 13.33
N GLY A 194 -4.16 -8.72 12.10
CA GLY A 194 -5.14 -8.97 11.05
C GLY A 194 -4.49 -8.92 9.68
N PHE A 195 -4.85 -9.88 8.81
CA PHE A 195 -4.26 -10.06 7.49
C PHE A 195 -5.27 -10.04 6.35
N GLU A 196 -6.57 -9.89 6.66
CA GLU A 196 -7.61 -9.77 5.65
C GLU A 196 -7.55 -8.39 4.99
N SER A 197 -7.62 -8.36 3.66
CA SER A 197 -7.60 -7.15 2.82
C SER A 197 -8.30 -7.42 1.48
N GLY A 198 -9.51 -8.00 1.50
CA GLY A 198 -10.24 -8.32 0.27
C GLY A 198 -9.43 -9.19 -0.70
N GLY A 199 -9.27 -8.72 -1.94
CA GLY A 199 -8.47 -9.40 -2.97
C GLY A 199 -6.97 -9.48 -2.66
N ALA A 200 -6.46 -8.57 -1.83
CA ALA A 200 -5.06 -8.50 -1.42
C ALA A 200 -4.78 -9.18 -0.07
N THR A 201 -5.71 -9.99 0.45
CA THR A 201 -5.54 -10.71 1.72
C THR A 201 -4.21 -11.46 1.76
N GLY A 202 -3.39 -11.17 2.77
CA GLY A 202 -2.10 -11.81 2.99
C GLY A 202 -0.90 -10.87 2.97
N TRP A 203 -0.98 -9.71 2.32
CA TRP A 203 0.13 -8.76 2.27
C TRP A 203 0.65 -8.34 3.67
N PRO A 204 -0.16 -8.16 4.73
CA PRO A 204 0.44 -7.79 6.00
C PRO A 204 1.24 -8.94 6.65
N ALA A 205 0.99 -10.19 6.25
CA ALA A 205 1.76 -11.33 6.74
C ALA A 205 3.10 -11.47 6.01
N THR A 206 3.16 -11.13 4.71
CA THR A 206 4.43 -11.08 3.99
C THR A 206 5.33 -9.98 4.54
N ASP A 207 4.76 -8.82 4.87
CA ASP A 207 5.46 -7.71 5.54
C ASP A 207 6.21 -8.15 6.81
N TRP A 208 5.59 -8.95 7.64
CA TRP A 208 6.23 -9.51 8.83
C TRP A 208 7.43 -10.39 8.48
N MET A 209 7.26 -11.28 7.51
CA MET A 209 8.32 -12.19 7.07
C MET A 209 9.47 -11.43 6.42
N GLU A 210 9.16 -10.41 5.63
CA GLU A 210 10.11 -9.56 4.94
C GLU A 210 10.96 -8.73 5.90
N ASP A 211 10.32 -8.11 6.89
CA ASP A 211 11.01 -7.38 7.95
C ASP A 211 11.98 -8.29 8.73
N ILE A 212 11.54 -9.50 9.09
CA ILE A 212 12.38 -10.50 9.76
C ILE A 212 13.50 -10.98 8.83
N MET A 213 13.21 -11.27 7.55
CA MET A 213 14.20 -11.69 6.57
C MET A 213 15.30 -10.63 6.41
N LEU A 214 14.92 -9.36 6.27
CA LEU A 214 15.84 -8.24 6.13
C LEU A 214 16.77 -8.13 7.37
N ARG A 215 16.24 -8.32 8.57
CA ARG A 215 16.98 -8.21 9.82
C ARG A 215 17.74 -9.46 10.25
N THR A 216 17.46 -10.61 9.65
CA THR A 216 18.25 -11.84 9.90
C THR A 216 19.33 -12.05 8.86
N ALA A 217 19.00 -11.85 7.59
CA ALA A 217 19.89 -12.17 6.46
C ALA A 217 20.62 -10.95 5.88
N GLY A 218 20.10 -9.73 6.11
CA GLY A 218 20.65 -8.47 5.59
C GLY A 218 20.27 -8.18 4.16
N VAL A 219 20.58 -6.95 3.72
CA VAL A 219 20.15 -6.39 2.44
C VAL A 219 20.58 -7.21 1.22
N ASP A 220 21.82 -7.72 1.19
CA ASP A 220 22.35 -8.46 0.03
C ASP A 220 21.61 -9.79 -0.19
N VAL A 221 21.24 -10.49 0.89
CA VAL A 221 20.51 -11.76 0.82
C VAL A 221 19.03 -11.51 0.52
N TYR A 222 18.48 -10.42 1.05
CA TYR A 222 17.14 -9.97 0.72
C TYR A 222 16.98 -9.70 -0.78
N ASP A 223 17.93 -8.98 -1.40
CA ASP A 223 17.92 -8.71 -2.84
C ASP A 223 18.01 -9.99 -3.68
N GLN A 224 18.83 -10.96 -3.25
CA GLN A 224 18.93 -12.27 -3.90
C GLN A 224 17.63 -13.07 -3.79
N TRP A 225 16.90 -12.93 -2.70
CA TRP A 225 15.59 -13.57 -2.51
C TRP A 225 14.54 -12.95 -3.42
N VAL A 226 14.46 -11.62 -3.47
CA VAL A 226 13.54 -10.88 -4.34
C VAL A 226 13.71 -11.22 -5.82
N THR A 227 14.95 -11.50 -6.26
CA THR A 227 15.29 -11.86 -7.64
C THR A 227 15.33 -13.36 -7.93
N ASN A 228 14.98 -14.19 -6.94
CA ASN A 228 15.08 -15.66 -7.02
C ASN A 228 16.51 -16.18 -7.29
N GLU A 229 17.53 -15.42 -6.93
CA GLU A 229 18.91 -15.96 -6.88
C GLU A 229 19.07 -16.97 -5.73
N ILE A 230 18.33 -16.80 -4.64
CA ILE A 230 18.06 -17.82 -3.65
C ILE A 230 16.58 -18.19 -3.65
N PRO A 231 16.22 -19.49 -3.53
CA PRO A 231 14.83 -19.92 -3.58
C PRO A 231 14.09 -19.68 -2.25
N PHE A 232 12.77 -19.77 -2.26
CA PHE A 232 11.95 -19.67 -1.05
C PHE A 232 12.23 -20.77 -0.02
N ASP A 233 12.72 -21.91 -0.43
CA ASP A 233 13.15 -23.01 0.48
C ASP A 233 14.62 -22.87 0.96
N ASP A 234 15.26 -21.73 0.73
CA ASP A 234 16.59 -21.41 1.29
C ASP A 234 16.53 -21.37 2.83
N PRO A 235 17.57 -21.82 3.53
CA PRO A 235 17.62 -21.76 5.00
C PRO A 235 17.43 -20.37 5.59
N ALA A 236 17.81 -19.29 4.91
CA ALA A 236 17.61 -17.93 5.39
C ALA A 236 16.10 -17.57 5.40
N VAL A 237 15.38 -17.95 4.35
CA VAL A 237 13.92 -17.72 4.22
C VAL A 237 13.16 -18.59 5.21
N GLN A 238 13.57 -19.85 5.38
CA GLN A 238 13.01 -20.75 6.41
C GLN A 238 13.18 -20.17 7.82
N ASN A 239 14.39 -19.66 8.14
CA ASN A 239 14.65 -19.02 9.42
C ASN A 239 13.75 -17.81 9.69
N ALA A 240 13.52 -16.96 8.68
CA ALA A 240 12.59 -15.83 8.82
C ALA A 240 11.16 -16.30 9.11
N GLY A 241 10.69 -17.32 8.41
CA GLY A 241 9.37 -17.93 8.66
C GLY A 241 9.25 -18.59 10.04
N GLU A 242 10.33 -19.24 10.54
CA GLU A 242 10.35 -19.83 11.88
C GLU A 242 10.27 -18.76 12.97
N LEU A 243 11.01 -17.65 12.85
CA LEU A 243 10.94 -16.52 13.79
C LEU A 243 9.57 -15.82 13.76
N LEU A 244 8.96 -15.67 12.59
CA LEU A 244 7.56 -15.22 12.50
C LEU A 244 6.64 -16.19 13.26
N GLY A 245 6.87 -17.49 13.12
CA GLY A 245 6.14 -18.52 13.86
C GLY A 245 6.26 -18.42 15.37
N GLU A 246 7.40 -17.94 15.90
CA GLU A 246 7.58 -17.70 17.34
C GLU A 246 6.60 -16.64 17.86
N VAL A 247 6.33 -15.59 17.09
CA VAL A 247 5.34 -14.56 17.43
C VAL A 247 3.91 -15.10 17.23
N MET A 248 3.64 -15.70 16.08
CA MET A 248 2.27 -16.03 15.68
C MET A 248 1.69 -17.24 16.43
N PHE A 249 2.52 -18.24 16.77
CA PHE A 249 2.03 -19.52 17.31
C PHE A 249 2.33 -19.73 18.80
N THR A 250 3.02 -18.81 19.47
CA THR A 250 3.18 -18.87 20.91
C THR A 250 1.84 -18.64 21.59
N GLU A 251 1.47 -19.55 22.49
CA GLU A 251 0.16 -19.53 23.17
C GLU A 251 -0.02 -18.22 23.96
N GLY A 252 -1.11 -17.51 23.67
CA GLY A 252 -1.45 -16.23 24.32
C GLY A 252 -0.87 -14.98 23.65
N TYR A 253 0.01 -15.11 22.66
CA TYR A 253 0.62 -13.95 22.02
C TYR A 253 -0.34 -13.18 21.11
N VAL A 254 -1.10 -13.84 20.27
CA VAL A 254 -1.97 -13.22 19.27
C VAL A 254 -3.42 -13.22 19.72
N LEU A 255 -4.08 -12.07 19.69
CA LEU A 255 -5.49 -11.93 20.03
C LEU A 255 -6.36 -12.80 19.11
N GLY A 256 -7.06 -13.75 19.69
CA GLY A 256 -7.87 -14.72 18.96
C GLY A 256 -7.10 -15.90 18.35
N GLY A 257 -5.76 -15.87 18.36
CA GLY A 257 -4.89 -16.90 17.79
C GLY A 257 -4.56 -16.71 16.31
N ALA A 258 -3.43 -17.24 15.86
CA ALA A 258 -2.91 -17.09 14.50
C ALA A 258 -3.90 -17.53 13.40
N ASP A 259 -4.67 -18.59 13.65
CA ASP A 259 -5.63 -19.15 12.70
C ASP A 259 -6.83 -18.23 12.40
N GLN A 260 -7.05 -17.21 13.23
CA GLN A 260 -8.09 -16.20 13.00
C GLN A 260 -7.60 -14.98 12.20
N THR A 261 -6.30 -14.72 12.20
CA THR A 261 -5.71 -13.52 11.56
C THR A 261 -6.07 -13.35 10.07
N PRO A 262 -6.23 -14.42 9.25
CA PRO A 262 -6.68 -14.29 7.87
C PRO A 262 -8.14 -13.79 7.70
N SER A 263 -8.89 -13.70 8.78
CA SER A 263 -10.30 -13.27 8.79
C SER A 263 -10.52 -11.93 9.49
N ILE A 264 -9.45 -11.34 10.04
CA ILE A 264 -9.49 -10.03 10.70
C ILE A 264 -8.94 -9.02 9.69
N ALA A 265 -9.76 -8.01 9.37
CA ALA A 265 -9.33 -6.94 8.48
C ALA A 265 -8.12 -6.21 9.07
N PHE A 266 -7.13 -5.91 8.23
CA PHE A 266 -5.89 -5.27 8.68
C PHE A 266 -6.18 -3.92 9.35
N GLY A 267 -7.14 -3.14 8.82
CA GLY A 267 -7.56 -1.86 9.38
C GLY A 267 -8.33 -1.96 10.70
N ASP A 268 -9.01 -3.09 10.95
CA ASP A 268 -9.74 -3.33 12.22
C ASP A 268 -8.83 -3.90 13.31
N ALA A 269 -7.72 -4.51 12.93
CA ALA A 269 -6.82 -5.21 13.85
C ALA A 269 -6.30 -4.35 15.01
N PRO A 270 -5.92 -3.08 14.85
CA PRO A 270 -5.45 -2.23 15.94
C PRO A 270 -6.57 -1.78 16.90
N GLY A 271 -7.83 -1.86 16.51
CA GLY A 271 -8.96 -1.36 17.31
C GLY A 271 -8.97 -1.80 18.78
N PRO A 272 -8.69 -3.06 19.13
CA PRO A 272 -8.60 -3.51 20.53
C PRO A 272 -7.49 -2.84 21.35
N MET A 273 -6.45 -2.28 20.73
CA MET A 273 -5.37 -1.55 21.41
C MET A 273 -5.90 -0.29 22.13
N PHE A 274 -6.98 0.32 21.63
CA PHE A 274 -7.61 1.53 22.16
C PHE A 274 -8.74 1.25 23.16
N GLN A 275 -8.86 0.04 23.70
CA GLN A 275 -9.83 -0.30 24.74
C GLN A 275 -9.24 -0.05 26.13
N ASP A 276 -10.08 0.13 27.15
CA ASP A 276 -9.66 0.29 28.54
C ASP A 276 -10.22 -0.89 29.40
N PRO A 277 -9.36 -1.85 29.84
CA PRO A 277 -7.95 -2.02 29.47
C PRO A 277 -7.75 -2.46 28.01
N PRO A 278 -6.53 -2.29 27.43
CA PRO A 278 -6.22 -2.74 26.08
C PRO A 278 -6.51 -4.23 25.88
N GLY A 279 -7.18 -4.56 24.76
CA GLY A 279 -7.43 -5.95 24.37
C GLY A 279 -6.18 -6.64 23.83
N CYS A 280 -5.26 -5.88 23.26
CA CYS A 280 -3.91 -6.24 22.85
C CYS A 280 -3.03 -4.98 22.86
N TRP A 281 -1.71 -5.14 22.96
CA TRP A 281 -0.78 -4.08 23.32
C TRP A 281 0.11 -3.59 22.20
N LEU A 282 0.40 -4.42 21.22
CA LEU A 282 1.33 -4.16 20.13
C LEU A 282 0.66 -4.45 18.79
N HIS A 283 0.93 -3.59 17.79
CA HIS A 283 0.46 -3.78 16.43
C HIS A 283 1.58 -3.47 15.44
N ARG A 284 2.06 -4.46 14.68
CA ARG A 284 3.05 -4.23 13.62
C ARG A 284 2.33 -3.89 12.33
N GLN A 285 2.51 -2.67 11.84
CA GLN A 285 1.95 -2.21 10.58
C GLN A 285 2.65 -0.92 10.10
N ALA A 286 2.56 -0.63 8.80
CA ALA A 286 3.14 0.53 8.16
C ALA A 286 2.60 1.87 8.69
N SER A 287 3.29 2.96 8.33
CA SER A 287 2.97 4.33 8.75
C SER A 287 1.53 4.76 8.46
N PHE A 288 0.91 4.24 7.40
CA PHE A 288 -0.46 4.61 7.02
C PHE A 288 -1.55 4.06 7.96
N ILE A 289 -1.24 3.11 8.85
CA ILE A 289 -2.28 2.47 9.69
C ILE A 289 -2.92 3.44 10.68
N ASN A 290 -2.26 4.55 10.99
CA ASN A 290 -2.83 5.58 11.86
C ASN A 290 -4.12 6.20 11.29
N ALA A 291 -4.35 6.13 9.98
CA ALA A 291 -5.61 6.53 9.37
C ALA A 291 -6.81 5.65 9.77
N PHE A 292 -6.56 4.46 10.31
CA PHE A 292 -7.57 3.51 10.80
C PHE A 292 -7.76 3.57 12.32
N PHE A 293 -7.02 4.42 13.00
CA PHE A 293 -7.16 4.60 14.45
C PHE A 293 -8.42 5.42 14.78
N PRO A 294 -8.93 5.37 16.02
CA PRO A 294 -10.06 6.20 16.40
C PRO A 294 -9.83 7.68 16.10
N GLU A 295 -10.82 8.37 15.54
CA GLU A 295 -10.74 9.80 15.16
C GLU A 295 -10.34 10.73 16.31
N ASP A 296 -10.59 10.33 17.56
CA ASP A 296 -10.29 11.08 18.78
C ASP A 296 -8.97 10.66 19.44
N ALA A 297 -8.23 9.69 18.89
CA ALA A 297 -6.93 9.29 19.39
C ALA A 297 -5.85 10.29 18.96
N GLU A 298 -5.05 10.75 19.93
CA GLU A 298 -3.99 11.75 19.74
C GLU A 298 -2.61 11.08 19.67
N ALA A 299 -1.89 11.30 18.56
CA ALA A 299 -0.51 10.85 18.34
C ALA A 299 0.43 11.36 19.44
N GLY A 300 1.31 10.51 19.95
CA GLY A 300 2.24 10.83 21.04
C GLY A 300 1.59 10.91 22.43
N THR A 301 0.27 10.70 22.54
CA THR A 301 -0.49 10.68 23.80
C THR A 301 -1.22 9.33 23.93
N ASP A 302 -2.17 9.04 23.06
CA ASP A 302 -2.94 7.81 23.13
C ASP A 302 -2.21 6.65 22.44
N TYR A 303 -1.41 6.95 21.43
CA TYR A 303 -0.59 5.97 20.72
C TYR A 303 0.74 6.57 20.25
N ASP A 304 1.74 5.70 20.13
CA ASP A 304 3.03 6.01 19.55
C ASP A 304 3.58 4.76 18.89
N TRP A 305 4.79 4.82 18.36
CA TRP A 305 5.44 3.71 17.69
C TRP A 305 6.92 3.62 18.06
N PHE A 306 7.49 2.45 17.80
CA PHE A 306 8.93 2.25 17.80
C PHE A 306 9.35 1.43 16.57
N PRO A 307 10.60 1.58 16.09
CA PRO A 307 11.11 0.80 14.97
C PRO A 307 11.05 -0.70 15.27
N PHE A 308 10.69 -1.52 14.27
CA PHE A 308 10.87 -2.96 14.38
C PHE A 308 12.32 -3.25 14.77
N PRO A 309 12.57 -3.94 15.89
CA PRO A 309 13.92 -4.04 16.44
C PRO A 309 14.86 -4.89 15.57
N PRO A 310 16.18 -4.63 15.60
CA PRO A 310 17.17 -5.46 14.93
C PRO A 310 17.18 -6.88 15.50
N ILE A 311 17.53 -7.85 14.63
CA ILE A 311 17.77 -9.26 15.02
C ILE A 311 19.29 -9.50 14.95
N ASP A 312 19.80 -9.81 13.77
CA ASP A 312 21.24 -9.98 13.51
C ASP A 312 21.82 -8.83 12.67
N GLN A 313 20.97 -8.12 11.95
CA GLN A 313 21.28 -7.05 11.02
C GLN A 313 20.36 -5.86 11.24
N GLU A 314 20.79 -4.69 10.75
CA GLU A 314 19.95 -3.52 10.59
C GLU A 314 19.24 -3.57 9.22
N GLY A 315 18.08 -2.94 9.13
CA GLY A 315 17.33 -2.80 7.88
C GLY A 315 16.05 -2.04 8.10
N THR A 316 15.52 -1.45 7.03
CA THR A 316 14.25 -0.72 7.07
C THR A 316 13.40 -1.14 5.89
N LEU A 317 12.27 -1.78 6.18
CA LEU A 317 11.31 -2.14 5.16
C LEU A 317 10.47 -0.91 4.80
N ILE A 318 10.39 -0.62 3.52
CA ILE A 318 9.57 0.45 2.96
C ILE A 318 8.62 -0.10 1.89
N ALA A 319 7.58 0.64 1.61
CA ALA A 319 6.73 0.47 0.45
C ALA A 319 6.41 1.83 -0.17
N GLY A 320 5.57 1.88 -1.17
CA GLY A 320 5.17 3.15 -1.77
C GLY A 320 4.31 2.94 -3.01
N GLU A 321 4.04 4.04 -3.70
CA GLU A 321 3.27 4.04 -4.93
C GLU A 321 4.00 4.79 -6.02
N PHE A 322 3.84 4.32 -7.25
CA PHE A 322 4.45 4.90 -8.44
C PHE A 322 3.35 5.25 -9.45
N ALA A 323 3.34 6.51 -9.90
CA ALA A 323 2.45 6.93 -10.96
C ALA A 323 2.97 6.45 -12.32
N VAL A 324 2.29 5.46 -12.90
CA VAL A 324 2.58 4.87 -14.21
C VAL A 324 1.57 5.36 -15.23
N SER A 325 2.04 5.87 -16.38
CA SER A 325 1.18 6.42 -17.43
C SER A 325 0.97 5.46 -18.59
N PHE A 326 -0.27 5.41 -19.09
CA PHE A 326 -0.70 4.62 -20.25
C PHE A 326 -1.11 5.50 -21.42
N ARG A 327 -1.10 6.83 -21.26
CA ARG A 327 -1.45 7.79 -22.29
C ARG A 327 -0.46 8.95 -22.32
N ASP A 328 0.14 9.21 -23.48
CA ASP A 328 0.98 10.39 -23.72
C ASP A 328 0.13 11.55 -24.19
N ALA A 329 -0.14 12.49 -23.27
CA ALA A 329 -0.89 13.71 -23.54
C ALA A 329 -0.35 14.88 -22.70
N PRO A 330 -0.48 16.13 -23.16
CA PRO A 330 0.04 17.28 -22.42
C PRO A 330 -0.50 17.40 -20.99
N GLU A 331 -1.78 17.11 -20.79
CA GLU A 331 -2.43 17.12 -19.48
C GLU A 331 -1.91 16.02 -18.54
N ILE A 332 -1.52 14.85 -19.06
CA ILE A 332 -0.93 13.76 -18.26
C ILE A 332 0.47 14.16 -17.81
N ARG A 333 1.27 14.76 -18.68
CA ARG A 333 2.63 15.20 -18.33
C ARG A 333 2.59 16.31 -17.28
N ASP A 334 1.73 17.32 -17.47
CA ASP A 334 1.57 18.43 -16.51
C ASP A 334 1.06 17.89 -15.16
N PHE A 335 0.11 16.94 -15.17
CA PHE A 335 -0.35 16.27 -13.95
C PHE A 335 0.80 15.57 -13.23
N LEU A 336 1.55 14.72 -13.91
CA LEU A 336 2.66 13.96 -13.29
C LEU A 336 3.75 14.88 -12.73
N GLU A 337 4.13 15.95 -13.46
CA GLU A 337 5.10 16.93 -12.99
C GLU A 337 4.62 17.65 -11.71
N ARG A 338 3.36 18.08 -11.67
CA ARG A 338 2.79 18.77 -10.51
C ARG A 338 2.57 17.82 -9.33
N PHE A 339 2.01 16.63 -9.59
CA PHE A 339 1.72 15.63 -8.56
C PHE A 339 2.98 15.19 -7.81
N ALA A 340 4.11 15.13 -8.51
CA ALA A 340 5.42 14.80 -7.97
C ALA A 340 6.16 16.00 -7.35
N SER A 341 5.65 17.21 -7.47
CA SER A 341 6.33 18.43 -6.99
C SER A 341 6.34 18.52 -5.46
N GLU A 342 7.33 19.25 -4.91
CA GLU A 342 7.42 19.57 -3.49
C GLU A 342 6.10 20.20 -2.97
N GLU A 343 5.49 21.13 -3.73
CA GLU A 343 4.25 21.84 -3.34
C GLU A 343 3.10 20.87 -3.08
N VAL A 344 2.84 19.95 -4.00
CA VAL A 344 1.72 18.99 -3.90
C VAL A 344 2.02 17.91 -2.87
N GLN A 345 3.25 17.39 -2.86
CA GLN A 345 3.68 16.36 -1.91
C GLN A 345 3.67 16.89 -0.47
N CYS A 346 4.13 18.14 -0.25
CA CYS A 346 4.07 18.81 1.05
C CYS A 346 2.61 19.05 1.48
N ALA A 347 1.73 19.46 0.56
CA ALA A 347 0.32 19.64 0.86
C ALA A 347 -0.37 18.31 1.25
N MET A 348 0.01 17.20 0.61
CA MET A 348 -0.50 15.87 0.96
C MET A 348 -0.06 15.44 2.36
N GLY A 349 1.21 15.56 2.70
CA GLY A 349 1.72 15.22 4.03
C GLY A 349 1.19 16.16 5.13
N GLY A 350 0.82 17.39 4.77
CA GLY A 350 0.33 18.44 5.68
C GLY A 350 -1.18 18.38 5.96
N ASP A 351 -1.95 17.58 5.24
CA ASP A 351 -3.37 17.39 5.56
C ASP A 351 -3.52 16.58 6.86
N PRO A 352 -4.31 17.05 7.84
CA PRO A 352 -4.46 16.36 9.12
C PRO A 352 -5.03 14.93 9.05
N GLY A 353 -5.74 14.60 7.98
CA GLY A 353 -6.27 13.26 7.75
C GLY A 353 -5.34 12.38 6.91
N SER A 354 -4.23 12.93 6.41
CA SER A 354 -3.29 12.19 5.58
C SER A 354 -2.34 11.32 6.41
N SER A 355 -1.99 10.17 5.84
CA SER A 355 -0.94 9.29 6.33
C SER A 355 0.23 9.16 5.33
N ARG A 356 0.25 9.99 4.30
CA ARG A 356 1.20 9.89 3.18
C ARG A 356 2.55 10.50 3.52
N LEU A 357 3.62 9.77 3.21
CA LEU A 357 5.00 10.27 3.24
C LEU A 357 5.47 10.49 1.81
N SER A 358 6.30 11.49 1.61
CA SER A 358 6.88 11.78 0.31
C SER A 358 8.23 11.09 0.11
N GLY A 359 8.45 10.55 -1.10
CA GLY A 359 9.79 10.18 -1.56
C GLY A 359 10.61 11.34 -2.13
N ASN A 360 10.02 12.54 -2.26
CA ASN A 360 10.70 13.73 -2.75
C ASN A 360 11.58 14.33 -1.65
N VAL A 361 12.88 14.40 -1.90
CA VAL A 361 13.89 14.82 -0.91
C VAL A 361 13.77 16.30 -0.51
N ASP A 362 13.05 17.11 -1.27
CA ASP A 362 12.80 18.53 -0.98
C ASP A 362 11.64 18.72 0.02
N VAL A 363 10.86 17.67 0.31
CA VAL A 363 9.77 17.69 1.29
C VAL A 363 10.33 17.49 2.70
N GLY A 364 10.47 18.61 3.43
CA GLY A 364 11.02 18.61 4.78
C GLY A 364 10.01 18.17 5.86
N ALA A 365 10.52 17.91 7.07
CA ALA A 365 9.73 17.49 8.23
C ALA A 365 8.60 18.49 8.61
N ASP A 366 8.76 19.77 8.30
CA ASP A 366 7.76 20.82 8.53
C ASP A 366 6.54 20.77 7.59
N CYS A 367 6.59 19.91 6.56
CA CYS A 367 5.46 19.62 5.69
C CYS A 367 4.42 18.68 6.32
N TYR A 368 4.79 17.88 7.31
CA TYR A 368 3.90 16.85 7.85
C TYR A 368 2.98 17.34 8.95
N ALA A 369 1.76 16.83 8.97
CA ALA A 369 0.70 17.24 9.88
C ALA A 369 0.98 16.93 11.36
N ASN A 370 1.82 15.94 11.65
CA ASN A 370 2.17 15.50 13.00
C ASN A 370 3.60 14.96 13.10
N GLU A 371 4.11 14.84 14.34
CA GLU A 371 5.48 14.40 14.61
C GLU A 371 5.72 12.94 14.17
N ILE A 372 4.73 12.06 14.24
CA ILE A 372 4.89 10.65 13.82
C ILE A 372 5.20 10.56 12.32
N LEU A 373 4.49 11.31 11.47
CA LEU A 373 4.76 11.33 10.03
C LEU A 373 6.12 11.97 9.73
N ALA A 374 6.46 13.05 10.45
CA ALA A 374 7.77 13.71 10.31
C ALA A 374 8.92 12.76 10.67
N ASP A 375 8.83 12.06 11.80
CA ASP A 375 9.83 11.09 12.26
C ASP A 375 9.91 9.89 11.31
N SER A 376 8.75 9.39 10.85
CA SER A 376 8.70 8.29 9.86
C SER A 376 9.40 8.66 8.55
N SER A 377 9.21 9.89 8.07
CA SER A 377 9.88 10.42 6.88
C SER A 377 11.38 10.51 7.07
N GLU A 378 11.86 10.96 8.25
CA GLU A 378 13.29 11.02 8.57
C GLU A 378 13.93 9.62 8.59
N VAL A 379 13.23 8.63 9.17
CA VAL A 379 13.70 7.23 9.18
C VAL A 379 13.82 6.68 7.76
N VAL A 380 12.81 6.89 6.90
CA VAL A 380 12.84 6.45 5.51
C VAL A 380 14.00 7.10 4.75
N SER A 381 14.12 8.42 4.83
CA SER A 381 15.17 9.18 4.14
C SER A 381 16.57 8.71 4.57
N THR A 382 16.79 8.57 5.88
CA THR A 382 18.06 8.10 6.45
C THR A 382 18.38 6.68 5.96
N ALA A 383 17.41 5.77 5.98
CA ALA A 383 17.61 4.40 5.55
C ALA A 383 17.93 4.28 4.05
N ILE A 384 17.33 5.14 3.21
CA ILE A 384 17.66 5.23 1.78
C ILE A 384 19.08 5.74 1.59
N GLU A 385 19.47 6.83 2.28
CA GLU A 385 20.82 7.40 2.20
C GLU A 385 21.90 6.43 2.67
N GLU A 386 21.64 5.64 3.72
CA GLU A 386 22.57 4.66 4.27
C GLU A 386 22.57 3.32 3.49
N GLY A 387 21.63 3.13 2.55
CA GLY A 387 21.49 1.91 1.75
C GLY A 387 20.94 0.73 2.55
N THR A 388 20.29 0.99 3.69
CA THR A 388 19.66 -0.02 4.56
C THR A 388 18.16 -0.20 4.29
N ALA A 389 17.54 0.71 3.52
CA ALA A 389 16.17 0.56 3.07
C ALA A 389 16.04 -0.55 2.02
N ARG A 390 14.98 -1.35 2.13
CA ARG A 390 14.52 -2.24 1.05
C ARG A 390 13.02 -2.10 0.90
N PHE A 391 12.61 -2.08 -0.35
CA PHE A 391 11.20 -2.11 -0.69
C PHE A 391 10.62 -3.49 -0.39
N ASP A 392 9.34 -3.55 -0.07
CA ASP A 392 8.54 -4.75 0.16
C ASP A 392 8.84 -5.84 -0.91
N ALA A 393 9.25 -7.02 -0.48
CA ALA A 393 9.67 -8.07 -1.39
C ALA A 393 8.51 -8.59 -2.24
N SER A 394 7.33 -8.74 -1.64
CA SER A 394 6.15 -9.22 -2.37
C SER A 394 5.72 -8.24 -3.46
N ASP A 395 5.90 -6.94 -3.23
CA ASP A 395 5.61 -5.90 -4.20
C ASP A 395 6.67 -5.78 -5.32
N LEU A 396 7.90 -6.26 -5.07
CA LEU A 396 8.99 -6.31 -6.05
C LEU A 396 8.99 -7.58 -6.91
N MET A 397 8.45 -8.67 -6.40
CA MET A 397 8.41 -9.96 -7.10
C MET A 397 7.41 -9.93 -8.27
N PRO A 398 7.55 -10.82 -9.27
CA PRO A 398 6.51 -10.98 -10.29
C PRO A 398 5.14 -11.21 -9.65
N ALA A 399 4.08 -10.59 -10.18
CA ALA A 399 2.74 -10.60 -9.59
C ALA A 399 2.22 -12.01 -9.23
N GLN A 400 2.46 -13.02 -10.09
CA GLN A 400 2.06 -14.40 -9.79
C GLN A 400 2.75 -15.01 -8.56
N VAL A 401 3.90 -14.46 -8.14
CA VAL A 401 4.63 -14.86 -6.93
C VAL A 401 4.25 -13.95 -5.78
N GLY A 402 4.56 -12.67 -5.85
CA GLY A 402 4.41 -11.72 -4.77
C GLY A 402 2.97 -11.55 -4.32
N SER A 403 2.15 -10.85 -5.08
CA SER A 403 0.72 -10.65 -4.81
C SER A 403 -0.13 -11.91 -5.05
N GLY A 404 0.42 -12.92 -5.69
CA GLY A 404 -0.25 -14.21 -5.93
C GLY A 404 -0.01 -15.24 -4.85
N SER A 405 1.02 -16.08 -5.04
CA SER A 405 1.25 -17.24 -4.18
C SER A 405 1.80 -16.86 -2.81
N PHE A 406 2.66 -15.86 -2.69
CA PHE A 406 3.26 -15.49 -1.40
C PHE A 406 2.17 -15.01 -0.43
N TRP A 407 1.31 -14.09 -0.82
CA TRP A 407 0.18 -13.68 0.01
C TRP A 407 -0.71 -14.87 0.41
N THR A 408 -1.08 -15.71 -0.57
CA THR A 408 -1.97 -16.86 -0.33
C THR A 408 -1.36 -17.90 0.59
N GLU A 409 -0.09 -18.25 0.40
CA GLU A 409 0.58 -19.31 1.17
C GLU A 409 0.93 -18.85 2.58
N MET A 410 1.15 -17.54 2.80
CA MET A 410 1.27 -17.02 4.16
C MET A 410 -0.03 -17.19 4.95
N MET A 411 -1.20 -17.07 4.30
CA MET A 411 -2.49 -17.39 4.94
C MET A 411 -2.61 -18.88 5.24
N ALA A 412 -2.12 -19.74 4.35
CA ALA A 412 -2.07 -21.19 4.61
C ALA A 412 -1.14 -21.52 5.79
N TYR A 413 -0.01 -20.82 5.91
CA TYR A 413 0.90 -20.96 7.06
C TYR A 413 0.21 -20.55 8.36
N MET A 414 -0.46 -19.40 8.43
CA MET A 414 -1.19 -18.96 9.63
C MET A 414 -2.27 -19.94 10.07
N GLN A 415 -2.99 -20.53 9.12
CA GLN A 415 -4.06 -21.50 9.40
C GLN A 415 -3.53 -22.90 9.72
N GLY A 416 -2.42 -23.29 9.11
CA GLY A 416 -1.84 -24.64 9.24
C GLY A 416 -0.88 -24.80 10.41
N GLY A 417 -0.41 -23.70 11.00
CA GLY A 417 0.57 -23.71 12.09
C GLY A 417 2.01 -23.99 11.63
N PRO A 418 2.94 -24.21 12.57
CA PRO A 418 4.37 -24.33 12.26
C PRO A 418 4.70 -25.40 11.22
N ASP A 419 3.99 -26.50 11.18
CA ASP A 419 4.20 -27.60 10.23
C ASP A 419 3.86 -27.23 8.77
N ALA A 420 3.12 -26.12 8.56
CA ALA A 420 2.76 -25.65 7.23
C ALA A 420 3.82 -24.75 6.57
N LEU A 421 4.83 -24.26 7.31
CA LEU A 421 5.86 -23.37 6.76
C LEU A 421 6.55 -23.95 5.53
N ALA A 422 7.21 -25.10 5.66
CA ALA A 422 7.97 -25.68 4.58
C ALA A 422 7.11 -26.01 3.33
N PRO A 423 5.90 -26.62 3.46
CA PRO A 423 4.99 -26.76 2.32
C PRO A 423 4.59 -25.46 1.65
N SER A 424 4.33 -24.38 2.41
CA SER A 424 3.99 -23.06 1.86
C SER A 424 5.16 -22.45 1.09
N LEU A 425 6.39 -22.49 1.62
CA LEU A 425 7.57 -22.00 0.91
C LEU A 425 7.83 -22.77 -0.39
N GLU A 426 7.67 -24.11 -0.39
CA GLU A 426 7.76 -24.93 -1.61
C GLU A 426 6.68 -24.57 -2.63
N ALA A 427 5.46 -24.24 -2.18
CA ALA A 427 4.35 -23.86 -3.05
C ALA A 427 4.61 -22.49 -3.70
N ILE A 428 5.12 -21.51 -2.93
CA ILE A 428 5.52 -20.20 -3.48
C ILE A 428 6.61 -20.38 -4.53
N GLN A 429 7.68 -21.12 -4.20
CA GLN A 429 8.79 -21.36 -5.13
C GLN A 429 8.33 -21.97 -6.46
N ALA A 430 7.32 -22.83 -6.43
CA ALA A 430 6.81 -23.49 -7.63
C ALA A 430 6.09 -22.54 -8.61
N THR A 431 5.75 -21.33 -8.21
CA THR A 431 5.08 -20.33 -9.05
C THR A 431 6.04 -19.37 -9.77
N TRP A 432 7.35 -19.42 -9.47
CA TRP A 432 8.31 -18.57 -10.15
C TRP A 432 8.32 -18.84 -11.67
N PRO A 433 8.34 -17.77 -12.49
CA PRO A 433 8.44 -17.92 -13.94
C PRO A 433 9.76 -18.62 -14.34
N GLU A 434 9.73 -19.41 -15.46
CA GLU A 434 10.91 -20.12 -15.98
C GLU A 434 11.93 -19.15 -16.63
#